data_ba381e9a511b0a465730d8cdf7935acd
#
_entry.id   ba381e9a511b0a465730d8cdf7935acd
#
_cell.length_a   1.000
_cell.length_b   1.000
_cell.length_c   1.000
_cell.angle_alpha   90.00
_cell.angle_beta   90.00
_cell.angle_gamma   90.00
#
_symmetry.space_group_name_H-M   'P 1'
#
loop_
_entity.id
_entity.type
_entity.pdbx_description
1 polymer ?
#
loop_
_entity_poly.entity_id
_entity_poly.type
_entity_poly.pdbx_seq_one_letter_code
_entity_poly.pdbx_strand_id
1 'polypeptide(L)'
;MKPETKFYAQVKKNFKQFSLIRLENLSLPGTPDLLVYNNNGHFFTLELKVTKTNKVTFSPHQIAFHVKHPYNTFILVLDACLKVPKLYEGSCIRELVACGLKLEPRVQGFIQIEDFLSKLDA
;
A
#
# COMPACT_ATOMS: atom_id res chain seq x y z
N MET A 1 9.49 -9.72 15.79
CA MET A 1 8.56 -8.73 15.21
C MET A 1 8.12 -9.20 13.84
N LYS A 2 6.83 -9.11 13.55
CA LYS A 2 6.30 -9.53 12.25
C LYS A 2 6.82 -8.63 11.13
N PRO A 3 7.05 -9.18 9.91
CA PRO A 3 7.57 -8.37 8.80
C PRO A 3 6.72 -7.15 8.47
N GLU A 4 5.39 -7.27 8.54
CA GLU A 4 4.50 -6.13 8.25
C GLU A 4 4.56 -5.07 9.32
N THR A 5 4.80 -5.44 10.58
CA THR A 5 5.02 -4.48 11.66
C THR A 5 6.30 -3.69 11.45
N LYS A 6 7.37 -4.36 11.03
CA LYS A 6 8.63 -3.70 10.69
C LYS A 6 8.45 -2.76 9.50
N PHE A 7 7.69 -3.20 8.50
CA PHE A 7 7.44 -2.38 7.31
C PHE A 7 6.64 -1.14 7.67
N TYR A 8 5.63 -1.28 8.53
CA TYR A 8 4.87 -0.12 9.01
C TYR A 8 5.77 0.91 9.70
N ALA A 9 6.72 0.44 10.51
CA ALA A 9 7.68 1.34 11.15
C ALA A 9 8.53 2.10 10.12
N GLN A 10 8.94 1.43 9.04
CA GLN A 10 9.68 2.07 7.95
C GLN A 10 8.81 3.09 7.21
N VAL A 11 7.55 2.78 6.98
CA VAL A 11 6.60 3.69 6.34
C VAL A 11 6.46 4.96 7.17
N LYS A 12 6.25 4.82 8.48
CA LYS A 12 6.14 5.97 9.39
C LYS A 12 7.41 6.82 9.36
N LYS A 13 8.56 6.18 9.32
CA LYS A 13 9.85 6.88 9.30
C LYS A 13 10.06 7.65 8.00
N ASN A 14 9.62 7.11 6.88
CA ASN A 14 9.89 7.68 5.56
C ASN A 14 8.81 8.68 5.11
N PHE A 15 7.57 8.55 5.58
CA PHE A 15 6.45 9.39 5.17
C PHE A 15 6.07 10.40 6.25
N LYS A 16 7.06 11.12 6.79
CA LYS A 16 6.84 12.04 7.91
C LYS A 16 5.96 13.23 7.56
N GLN A 17 5.92 13.62 6.29
CA GLN A 17 5.08 14.75 5.87
C GLN A 17 3.60 14.40 5.76
N PHE A 18 3.25 13.11 5.81
CA PHE A 18 1.87 12.66 5.71
C PHE A 18 1.28 12.38 7.08
N SER A 19 -0.03 12.55 7.20
CA SER A 19 -0.77 12.09 8.38
C SER A 19 -1.16 10.64 8.17
N LEU A 20 -0.62 9.73 8.98
CA LEU A 20 -0.89 8.31 8.89
C LEU A 20 -1.81 7.91 10.03
N ILE A 21 -2.98 7.36 9.69
CA ILE A 21 -3.97 6.92 10.65
C ILE A 21 -4.12 5.41 10.49
N ARG A 22 -3.78 4.67 11.54
CA ARG A 22 -3.91 3.23 11.51
C ARG A 22 -5.39 2.83 11.67
N LEU A 23 -5.86 2.02 10.73
CA LEU A 23 -7.25 1.55 10.75
C LEU A 23 -7.31 0.21 11.47
N GLU A 24 -7.97 0.17 12.62
CA GLU A 24 -8.16 -1.04 13.40
C GLU A 24 -9.65 -1.35 13.42
N ASN A 25 -10.12 -2.04 12.39
CA ASN A 25 -11.52 -2.38 12.28
C ASN A 25 -11.70 -3.89 12.27
N LEU A 26 -12.10 -4.43 13.41
CA LEU A 26 -12.31 -5.86 13.59
C LEU A 26 -13.64 -6.34 13.01
N SER A 27 -14.57 -5.42 12.73
CA SER A 27 -15.91 -5.77 12.23
C SER A 27 -16.03 -5.71 10.72
N LEU A 28 -15.02 -5.17 10.01
CA LEU A 28 -15.01 -5.07 8.55
C LEU A 28 -13.74 -5.73 8.00
N PRO A 29 -13.79 -7.04 7.70
CA PRO A 29 -12.65 -7.73 7.10
C PRO A 29 -12.25 -7.08 5.78
N GLY A 30 -10.96 -7.02 5.52
CA GLY A 30 -10.43 -6.46 4.27
C GLY A 30 -10.19 -4.96 4.29
N THR A 31 -10.51 -4.27 5.39
CA THR A 31 -10.19 -2.86 5.56
C THR A 31 -8.67 -2.66 5.43
N PRO A 32 -8.20 -1.67 4.64
CA PRO A 32 -6.77 -1.41 4.52
C PRO A 32 -6.13 -1.01 5.84
N ASP A 33 -4.80 -1.12 5.90
CA ASP A 33 -4.05 -0.87 7.14
C ASP A 33 -4.08 0.60 7.56
N LEU A 34 -4.01 1.52 6.60
CA LEU A 34 -3.83 2.93 6.89
C LEU A 34 -4.78 3.81 6.08
N LEU A 35 -5.24 4.88 6.72
CA LEU A 35 -5.78 6.05 6.06
C LEU A 35 -4.70 7.13 6.09
N VAL A 36 -4.40 7.71 4.94
CA VAL A 36 -3.31 8.66 4.79
C VAL A 36 -3.84 9.96 4.21
N TYR A 37 -3.42 11.09 4.83
CA TYR A 37 -3.66 12.43 4.28
C TYR A 37 -2.33 13.03 3.85
N ASN A 38 -2.27 13.54 2.63
CA ASN A 38 -1.09 14.27 2.17
C ASN A 38 -1.22 15.77 2.50
N ASN A 39 -0.21 16.55 2.11
CA ASN A 39 -0.19 17.98 2.43
C ASN A 39 -1.21 18.80 1.64
N ASN A 40 -1.83 18.23 0.63
CA ASN A 40 -2.88 18.89 -0.15
C ASN A 40 -4.27 18.63 0.44
N GLY A 41 -4.35 17.97 1.58
CA GLY A 41 -5.63 17.56 2.17
C GLY A 41 -6.30 16.40 1.47
N HIS A 42 -5.64 15.78 0.49
CA HIS A 42 -6.15 14.61 -0.21
C HIS A 42 -5.91 13.36 0.64
N PHE A 43 -6.91 12.48 0.69
CA PHE A 43 -6.76 11.25 1.45
C PHE A 43 -6.87 10.01 0.55
N PHE A 44 -6.24 8.95 0.99
CA PHE A 44 -6.27 7.65 0.32
C PHE A 44 -6.00 6.56 1.35
N THR A 45 -6.32 5.31 1.00
CA THR A 45 -5.99 4.18 1.86
C THR A 45 -4.72 3.50 1.37
N LEU A 46 -4.03 2.83 2.29
CA LEU A 46 -2.79 2.15 1.99
C LEU A 46 -2.81 0.78 2.66
N GLU A 47 -2.72 -0.27 1.83
CA GLU A 47 -2.58 -1.64 2.30
C GLU A 47 -1.10 -2.00 2.27
N LEU A 48 -0.58 -2.54 3.38
CA LEU A 48 0.85 -2.90 3.48
C LEU A 48 1.02 -4.40 3.31
N LYS A 49 1.94 -4.79 2.43
CA LYS A 49 2.28 -6.18 2.19
C LYS A 49 3.78 -6.35 2.15
N VAL A 50 4.26 -7.49 2.61
CA VAL A 50 5.68 -7.88 2.53
C VAL A 50 5.75 -9.24 1.86
N THR A 51 6.63 -9.41 0.89
CA THR A 51 6.85 -10.70 0.26
C THR A 51 8.33 -10.94 0.00
N LYS A 52 8.74 -12.20 0.12
CA LYS A 52 10.09 -12.66 -0.24
C LYS A 52 10.12 -13.32 -1.61
N THR A 53 8.97 -13.45 -2.26
CA THR A 53 8.82 -14.07 -3.58
C THR A 53 8.17 -13.07 -4.52
N ASN A 54 7.80 -13.51 -5.72
CA ASN A 54 7.02 -12.70 -6.62
C ASN A 54 5.54 -12.65 -6.23
N LYS A 55 5.07 -13.63 -5.45
CA LYS A 55 3.66 -13.73 -5.13
C LYS A 55 3.28 -12.77 -4.00
N VAL A 56 2.18 -12.03 -4.20
CA VAL A 56 1.60 -11.18 -3.17
C VAL A 56 0.26 -11.78 -2.78
N THR A 57 0.10 -12.10 -1.50
CA THR A 57 -1.08 -12.83 -1.00
C THR A 57 -2.08 -11.87 -0.38
N PHE A 58 -3.34 -11.99 -0.79
CA PHE A 58 -4.46 -11.20 -0.26
C PHE A 58 -5.56 -12.14 0.19
N SER A 59 -6.26 -11.76 1.26
CA SER A 59 -7.50 -12.44 1.62
C SER A 59 -8.61 -12.11 0.61
N PRO A 60 -9.65 -12.95 0.49
CA PRO A 60 -10.79 -12.62 -0.37
C PRO A 60 -11.43 -11.28 -0.02
N HIS A 61 -11.46 -10.91 1.26
CA HIS A 61 -12.01 -9.63 1.71
C HIS A 61 -11.17 -8.45 1.26
N GLN A 62 -9.84 -8.59 1.26
CA GLN A 62 -8.95 -7.54 0.76
C GLN A 62 -9.12 -7.34 -0.74
N ILE A 63 -9.26 -8.43 -1.49
CA ILE A 63 -9.52 -8.38 -2.92
C ILE A 63 -10.86 -7.67 -3.18
N ALA A 64 -11.90 -8.07 -2.46
CA ALA A 64 -13.24 -7.49 -2.61
C ALA A 64 -13.22 -5.98 -2.30
N PHE A 65 -12.49 -5.58 -1.26
CA PHE A 65 -12.39 -4.16 -0.91
C PHE A 65 -11.83 -3.34 -2.08
N HIS A 66 -10.73 -3.79 -2.67
CA HIS A 66 -10.07 -3.01 -3.73
C HIS A 66 -10.83 -3.08 -5.06
N VAL A 67 -11.58 -4.15 -5.30
CA VAL A 67 -12.49 -4.21 -6.45
C VAL A 67 -13.62 -3.20 -6.29
N LYS A 68 -14.17 -3.10 -5.08
CA LYS A 68 -15.26 -2.16 -4.78
C LYS A 68 -14.79 -0.71 -4.73
N HIS A 69 -13.54 -0.49 -4.27
CA HIS A 69 -12.97 0.85 -4.10
C HIS A 69 -11.66 0.95 -4.90
N PRO A 70 -11.76 1.10 -6.24
CA PRO A 70 -10.56 1.08 -7.09
C PRO A 70 -9.79 2.40 -7.11
N TYR A 71 -10.39 3.50 -6.63
CA TYR A 71 -9.77 4.83 -6.67
C TYR A 71 -9.45 5.30 -5.26
N ASN A 72 -8.39 6.11 -5.13
CA ASN A 72 -7.88 6.61 -3.86
C ASN A 72 -7.52 5.48 -2.89
N THR A 73 -7.13 4.35 -3.44
CA THR A 73 -6.66 3.19 -2.68
C THR A 73 -5.36 2.72 -3.31
N PHE A 74 -4.39 2.38 -2.45
CA PHE A 74 -3.08 1.94 -2.90
C PHE A 74 -2.63 0.72 -2.11
N ILE A 75 -1.77 -0.06 -2.73
CA ILE A 75 -1.16 -1.24 -2.13
C ILE A 75 0.35 -1.02 -2.18
N LEU A 76 0.97 -1.01 -1.01
CA LEU A 76 2.41 -0.82 -0.89
C LEU A 76 3.03 -2.16 -0.51
N VAL A 77 3.84 -2.71 -1.42
CA VAL A 77 4.45 -4.02 -1.24
C VAL A 77 5.95 -3.84 -1.05
N LEU A 78 6.47 -4.37 0.05
CA LEU A 78 7.92 -4.46 0.23
C LEU A 78 8.41 -5.76 -0.41
N ASP A 79 9.24 -5.61 -1.44
CA ASP A 79 10.04 -6.73 -1.95
C ASP A 79 11.19 -6.94 -0.99
N ALA A 80 11.06 -7.94 -0.11
CA ALA A 80 12.02 -8.13 0.97
C ALA A 80 13.38 -8.61 0.48
N CYS A 81 13.45 -9.25 -0.69
CA CYS A 81 14.72 -9.69 -1.27
C CYS A 81 15.55 -8.51 -1.75
N LEU A 82 14.91 -7.56 -2.43
CA LEU A 82 15.58 -6.37 -2.95
C LEU A 82 15.52 -5.19 -1.98
N LYS A 83 14.72 -5.30 -0.92
CA LYS A 83 14.48 -4.24 0.08
C LYS A 83 13.93 -2.98 -0.58
N VAL A 84 13.09 -3.15 -1.58
CA VAL A 84 12.49 -2.06 -2.36
C VAL A 84 10.99 -2.06 -2.17
N PRO A 85 10.40 -0.94 -1.69
CA PRO A 85 8.96 -0.78 -1.67
C PRO A 85 8.44 -0.46 -3.07
N LYS A 86 7.29 -1.06 -3.42
CA LYS A 86 6.64 -0.91 -4.72
C LYS A 86 5.20 -0.51 -4.50
N LEU A 87 4.77 0.56 -5.14
CA LEU A 87 3.42 1.08 -5.01
C LEU A 87 2.56 0.67 -6.19
N TYR A 88 1.40 0.11 -5.88
CA TYR A 88 0.39 -0.25 -6.87
C TYR A 88 -0.92 0.47 -6.55
N GLU A 89 -1.66 0.83 -7.59
CA GLU A 89 -3.00 1.38 -7.40
C GLU A 89 -3.97 0.26 -7.03
N GLY A 90 -4.96 0.57 -6.19
CA GLY A 90 -5.95 -0.42 -5.75
C GLY A 90 -6.71 -1.03 -6.93
N SER A 91 -6.90 -0.28 -8.02
CA SER A 91 -7.54 -0.77 -9.24
C SER A 91 -6.79 -1.93 -9.89
N CYS A 92 -5.52 -2.12 -9.55
CA CYS A 92 -4.70 -3.21 -10.11
C CYS A 92 -4.76 -4.49 -9.28
N ILE A 93 -5.69 -4.60 -8.32
CA ILE A 93 -5.69 -5.74 -7.40
C ILE A 93 -5.75 -7.10 -8.12
N ARG A 94 -6.55 -7.23 -9.16
CA ARG A 94 -6.70 -8.50 -9.87
C ARG A 94 -5.41 -8.90 -10.60
N GLU A 95 -4.78 -7.93 -11.26
CA GLU A 95 -3.52 -8.16 -11.96
C GLU A 95 -2.40 -8.46 -10.95
N LEU A 96 -2.41 -7.78 -9.80
CA LEU A 96 -1.41 -8.00 -8.77
C LEU A 96 -1.54 -9.39 -8.17
N VAL A 97 -2.77 -9.88 -7.96
CA VAL A 97 -3.00 -11.25 -7.51
C VAL A 97 -2.51 -12.26 -8.54
N ALA A 98 -2.76 -12.00 -9.83
CA ALA A 98 -2.40 -12.93 -10.90
C ALA A 98 -0.90 -12.94 -11.19
N CYS A 99 -0.27 -11.77 -11.23
CA CYS A 99 1.11 -11.61 -11.70
C CYS A 99 2.12 -11.40 -10.56
N GLY A 100 1.65 -10.97 -9.39
CA GLY A 100 2.54 -10.62 -8.31
C GLY A 100 3.48 -9.48 -8.69
N LEU A 101 4.72 -9.53 -8.22
CA LEU A 101 5.71 -8.49 -8.46
C LEU A 101 6.20 -8.44 -9.91
N LYS A 102 5.76 -9.36 -10.77
CA LYS A 102 5.99 -9.24 -12.21
C LYS A 102 5.18 -8.11 -12.82
N LEU A 103 4.07 -7.72 -12.17
CA LEU A 103 3.33 -6.54 -12.56
C LEU A 103 4.20 -5.32 -12.27
N GLU A 104 4.32 -4.43 -13.25
CA GLU A 104 5.10 -3.21 -13.07
C GLU A 104 4.40 -2.30 -12.05
N PRO A 105 5.11 -1.83 -11.00
CA PRO A 105 4.51 -0.91 -10.05
C PRO A 105 4.28 0.48 -10.66
N ARG A 106 3.36 1.22 -10.06
CA ARG A 106 3.13 2.61 -10.45
C ARG A 106 4.40 3.43 -10.22
N VAL A 107 5.06 3.17 -9.09
CA VAL A 107 6.32 3.81 -8.71
C VAL A 107 6.99 2.93 -7.65
N GLN A 108 8.32 2.99 -7.54
CA GLN A 108 9.05 2.22 -6.54
C GLN A 108 10.11 3.08 -5.85
N GLY A 109 10.51 2.67 -4.64
CA GLY A 109 11.43 3.39 -3.78
C GLY A 109 10.69 4.38 -2.88
N PHE A 110 11.13 4.50 -1.61
CA PHE A 110 10.44 5.37 -0.64
C PHE A 110 10.40 6.83 -1.08
N ILE A 111 11.51 7.34 -1.60
CA ILE A 111 11.59 8.75 -2.02
C ILE A 111 10.63 9.02 -3.18
N GLN A 112 10.63 8.14 -4.17
CA GLN A 112 9.80 8.25 -5.35
C GLN A 112 8.32 8.08 -5.03
N ILE A 113 8.01 7.17 -4.12
CA ILE A 113 6.63 6.91 -3.68
C ILE A 113 6.10 8.13 -2.91
N GLU A 114 6.90 8.67 -1.99
CA GLU A 114 6.50 9.85 -1.25
C GLU A 114 6.24 11.02 -2.20
N ASP A 115 7.13 11.24 -3.16
CA ASP A 115 6.96 12.29 -4.15
C ASP A 115 5.65 12.12 -4.94
N PHE A 116 5.38 10.91 -5.40
CA PHE A 116 4.15 10.62 -6.15
C PHE A 116 2.91 10.89 -5.30
N LEU A 117 2.87 10.37 -4.08
CA LEU A 117 1.72 10.52 -3.20
C LEU A 117 1.52 11.97 -2.74
N SER A 118 2.60 12.73 -2.60
CA SER A 118 2.53 14.13 -2.20
C SER A 118 1.90 15.02 -3.27
N LYS A 119 1.92 14.59 -4.52
CA LYS A 119 1.38 15.36 -5.64
C LYS A 119 -0.07 15.02 -5.95
N LEU A 120 -0.66 14.05 -5.26
CA LEU A 120 -2.08 13.74 -5.46
C LEU A 120 -2.92 14.95 -5.07
N ASP A 121 -3.82 15.31 -5.98
CA ASP A 121 -4.72 16.46 -5.81
C ASP A 121 -3.97 17.78 -5.56
N ALA A 122 -2.81 17.90 -6.18
CA ALA A 122 -2.00 19.12 -6.08
C ALA A 122 -2.52 20.19 -7.05
#